data_b152371f868310f0d006ca43975badf9
#
_entry.id   b152371f868310f0d006ca43975badf9
#
_cell.length_a   1.000
_cell.length_b   1.000
_cell.length_c   1.000
_cell.angle_alpha   90.00
_cell.angle_beta   90.00
_cell.angle_gamma   90.00
#
_symmetry.space_group_name_H-M   'P 1'
#
loop_
_entity.id
_entity.type
_entity.pdbx_description
1 polymer ?
#
loop_
_entity_poly.entity_id
_entity_poly.type
_entity_poly.pdbx_seq_one_letter_code
_entity_poly.pdbx_strand_id
1 'polypeptide(L)'
;MLTSVQKEILQSLINLYRQSEGKSIKGEEIAEMMNRNPGTIRNQMQSLRSLGLVKGVPGPRGGYKPTIEAYHNLNISDANKETQVSLYKDGKLLKDLTVARIEFTSIPHPRECEAAIKAIGNIKSIDLGDRVRVGPTPVNKLVVNGVVVGRDDMDNVLLLDTTGIRSIPQKKVIEVASRDLITLGPDLSIKEAAQILTRGGIEGAPVLDGEEVVGILTLSDITKAIAQNKEHLKVKNIMSNEIITVESDMMIADAVEVMNQNNIGRLIVLDEKGRPIGIITRTDLLNKIAALT
;
A
#
# COMPACT_ATOMS: atom_id res chain seq x y z
N MET A 1 21.86 -1.80 23.89
CA MET A 1 20.43 -1.43 23.82
C MET A 1 20.27 0.03 24.21
N LEU A 2 19.40 0.77 23.54
CA LEU A 2 19.07 2.15 23.91
C LEU A 2 18.23 2.18 25.19
N THR A 3 18.51 3.16 26.06
CA THR A 3 17.64 3.44 27.22
C THR A 3 16.32 4.06 26.73
N SER A 4 15.26 4.02 27.56
CA SER A 4 13.96 4.67 27.23
C SER A 4 14.14 6.16 26.92
N VAL A 5 14.97 6.86 27.68
CA VAL A 5 15.28 8.28 27.46
C VAL A 5 15.98 8.52 26.13
N GLN A 6 16.91 7.66 25.73
CA GLN A 6 17.59 7.75 24.44
C GLN A 6 16.63 7.53 23.26
N LYS A 7 15.69 6.62 23.41
CA LYS A 7 14.65 6.38 22.41
C LYS A 7 13.73 7.60 22.26
N GLU A 8 13.27 8.19 23.35
CA GLU A 8 12.44 9.40 23.33
C GLU A 8 13.17 10.57 22.66
N ILE A 9 14.45 10.81 23.00
CA ILE A 9 15.26 11.86 22.39
C ILE A 9 15.43 11.64 20.89
N LEU A 10 15.71 10.40 20.49
CA LEU A 10 15.90 10.04 19.08
C LEU A 10 14.61 10.21 18.30
N GLN A 11 13.46 9.83 18.87
CA GLN A 11 12.14 10.03 18.28
C GLN A 11 11.83 11.53 18.12
N SER A 12 12.09 12.34 19.14
CA SER A 12 11.90 13.79 19.10
C SER A 12 12.79 14.44 18.03
N LEU A 13 14.05 14.04 17.93
CA LEU A 13 14.96 14.49 16.86
C LEU A 13 14.40 14.15 15.46
N ILE A 14 13.93 12.92 15.26
CA ILE A 14 13.38 12.50 13.97
C ILE A 14 12.12 13.31 13.60
N ASN A 15 11.24 13.54 14.56
CA ASN A 15 10.01 14.30 14.36
C ASN A 15 10.33 15.76 13.95
N LEU A 16 11.21 16.44 14.69
CA LEU A 16 11.65 17.79 14.38
C LEU A 16 12.38 17.86 13.02
N TYR A 17 13.22 16.87 12.72
CA TYR A 17 13.96 16.79 11.47
C TYR A 17 13.03 16.66 10.25
N ARG A 18 11.93 15.89 10.38
CA ARG A 18 10.89 15.79 9.36
C ARG A 18 10.13 17.11 9.17
N GLN A 19 9.74 17.77 10.26
CA GLN A 19 9.03 19.05 10.24
C GLN A 19 9.89 20.18 9.66
N SER A 20 11.20 20.12 9.87
CA SER A 20 12.16 21.12 9.35
C SER A 20 12.64 20.85 7.92
N GLU A 21 12.01 19.93 7.19
CA GLU A 21 12.39 19.56 5.82
C GLU A 21 13.87 19.14 5.69
N GLY A 22 14.39 18.46 6.72
CA GLY A 22 15.74 17.90 6.70
C GLY A 22 16.85 18.88 7.13
N LYS A 23 16.51 20.03 7.74
CA LYS A 23 17.49 20.91 8.39
C LYS A 23 18.01 20.29 9.67
N SER A 24 19.25 20.63 10.07
CA SER A 24 19.82 20.18 11.35
C SER A 24 19.09 20.81 12.52
N ILE A 25 18.81 19.99 13.55
CA ILE A 25 18.04 20.38 14.74
C ILE A 25 19.03 20.69 15.87
N LYS A 26 18.85 21.84 16.54
CA LYS A 26 19.68 22.20 17.69
C LYS A 26 19.28 21.40 18.93
N GLY A 27 20.23 21.17 19.84
CA GLY A 27 19.97 20.47 21.09
C GLY A 27 18.95 21.19 21.98
N GLU A 28 18.90 22.52 21.88
CA GLU A 28 17.95 23.38 22.59
C GLU A 28 16.50 23.14 22.12
N GLU A 29 16.28 22.96 20.80
CA GLU A 29 14.96 22.66 20.22
C GLU A 29 14.42 21.31 20.71
N ILE A 30 15.31 20.32 20.81
CA ILE A 30 14.95 19.01 21.38
C ILE A 30 14.61 19.12 22.87
N ALA A 31 15.42 19.91 23.59
CA ALA A 31 15.23 20.14 25.03
C ALA A 31 13.89 20.83 25.32
N GLU A 32 13.55 21.82 24.54
CA GLU A 32 12.27 22.56 24.62
C GLU A 32 11.07 21.63 24.32
N MET A 33 11.13 20.89 23.20
CA MET A 33 10.08 19.93 22.82
C MET A 33 9.83 18.89 23.91
N MET A 34 10.89 18.42 24.57
CA MET A 34 10.79 17.39 25.61
C MET A 34 10.62 17.95 27.03
N ASN A 35 10.60 19.27 27.20
CA ASN A 35 10.61 19.94 28.50
C ASN A 35 11.74 19.41 29.42
N ARG A 36 12.96 19.30 28.89
CA ARG A 36 14.14 18.77 29.59
C ARG A 36 15.30 19.77 29.58
N ASN A 37 16.24 19.58 30.52
CA ASN A 37 17.43 20.43 30.57
C ASN A 37 18.32 20.24 29.33
N PRO A 38 18.75 21.35 28.63
CA PRO A 38 19.61 21.28 27.46
C PRO A 38 20.95 20.55 27.68
N GLY A 39 21.51 20.64 28.88
CA GLY A 39 22.76 19.92 29.24
C GLY A 39 22.55 18.40 29.21
N THR A 40 21.42 17.93 29.73
CA THR A 40 21.06 16.50 29.70
C THR A 40 20.90 16.02 28.26
N ILE A 41 20.19 16.80 27.41
CA ILE A 41 20.04 16.47 26.00
C ILE A 41 21.40 16.40 25.31
N ARG A 42 22.28 17.38 25.52
CA ARG A 42 23.63 17.39 24.93
C ARG A 42 24.44 16.14 25.28
N ASN A 43 24.41 15.69 26.51
CA ASN A 43 25.12 14.47 26.95
C ASN A 43 24.55 13.23 26.26
N GLN A 44 23.22 13.13 26.18
CA GLN A 44 22.58 12.00 25.51
C GLN A 44 22.84 12.01 23.99
N MET A 45 22.85 13.19 23.36
CA MET A 45 23.19 13.33 21.95
C MET A 45 24.63 12.93 21.63
N GLN A 46 25.59 13.17 22.56
CA GLN A 46 26.95 12.65 22.41
C GLN A 46 27.00 11.13 22.49
N SER A 47 26.24 10.52 23.41
CA SER A 47 26.10 9.06 23.50
C SER A 47 25.47 8.48 22.23
N LEU A 48 24.39 9.07 21.73
CA LEU A 48 23.72 8.65 20.48
C LEU A 48 24.65 8.79 19.27
N ARG A 49 25.50 9.83 19.26
CA ARG A 49 26.53 10.01 18.24
C ARG A 49 27.59 8.92 18.27
N SER A 50 28.06 8.54 19.46
CA SER A 50 29.02 7.44 19.63
C SER A 50 28.45 6.10 19.16
N LEU A 51 27.13 5.92 19.27
CA LEU A 51 26.41 4.74 18.75
C LEU A 51 26.12 4.81 17.25
N GLY A 52 26.57 5.87 16.56
CA GLY A 52 26.32 6.04 15.12
C GLY A 52 24.88 6.43 14.74
N LEU A 53 24.02 6.71 15.71
CA LEU A 53 22.60 7.00 15.48
C LEU A 53 22.33 8.45 15.12
N VAL A 54 23.27 9.35 15.44
CA VAL A 54 23.15 10.80 15.19
C VAL A 54 24.44 11.33 14.61
N LYS A 55 24.33 12.23 13.62
CA LYS A 55 25.44 13.02 13.07
C LYS A 55 25.36 14.46 13.57
N GLY A 56 26.48 14.99 14.10
CA GLY A 56 26.62 16.40 14.40
C GLY A 56 26.96 17.20 13.14
N VAL A 57 26.30 18.31 12.96
CA VAL A 57 26.57 19.29 11.89
C VAL A 57 27.24 20.51 12.54
N PRO A 58 28.50 20.85 12.20
CA PRO A 58 29.18 22.00 12.78
C PRO A 58 28.69 23.32 12.19
N GLY A 59 28.94 24.43 12.92
CA GLY A 59 28.70 25.78 12.46
C GLY A 59 27.52 26.50 13.13
N PRO A 60 27.32 27.80 12.83
CA PRO A 60 26.28 28.63 13.46
C PRO A 60 24.84 28.15 13.21
N ARG A 61 24.62 27.48 12.08
CA ARG A 61 23.36 26.79 11.71
C ARG A 61 23.48 25.29 11.92
N GLY A 62 24.46 24.84 12.72
CA GLY A 62 24.71 23.44 13.03
C GLY A 62 23.68 22.86 13.98
N GLY A 63 23.84 21.58 14.27
CA GLY A 63 22.93 20.84 15.13
C GLY A 63 23.12 19.34 14.92
N TYR A 64 22.03 18.60 15.01
CA TYR A 64 22.03 17.17 14.88
C TYR A 64 21.12 16.69 13.75
N LYS A 65 21.53 15.62 13.08
CA LYS A 65 20.71 14.90 12.09
C LYS A 65 20.63 13.44 12.44
N PRO A 66 19.47 12.79 12.34
CA PRO A 66 19.37 11.34 12.53
C PRO A 66 20.08 10.61 11.39
N THR A 67 20.64 9.45 11.68
CA THR A 67 21.18 8.53 10.66
C THR A 67 20.11 7.52 10.25
N ILE A 68 20.35 6.75 9.18
CA ILE A 68 19.49 5.64 8.79
C ILE A 68 19.36 4.62 9.93
N GLU A 69 20.47 4.36 10.65
CA GLU A 69 20.48 3.49 11.82
C GLU A 69 19.57 3.99 12.96
N ALA A 70 19.36 5.30 13.08
CA ALA A 70 18.41 5.85 14.04
C ALA A 70 16.98 5.40 13.76
N TYR A 71 16.57 5.45 12.49
CA TYR A 71 15.25 5.00 12.06
C TYR A 71 15.09 3.48 12.29
N HIS A 72 16.12 2.69 11.95
CA HIS A 72 16.10 1.25 12.17
C HIS A 72 15.97 0.88 13.66
N ASN A 73 16.70 1.56 14.54
CA ASN A 73 16.66 1.29 15.98
C ASN A 73 15.34 1.66 16.65
N LEU A 74 14.63 2.67 16.15
CA LEU A 74 13.31 3.04 16.64
C LEU A 74 12.22 2.11 16.11
N ASN A 75 12.24 1.78 14.83
CA ASN A 75 11.25 0.91 14.21
C ASN A 75 11.24 -0.51 14.82
N ILE A 76 12.39 -1.02 15.28
CA ILE A 76 12.46 -2.31 16.00
C ILE A 76 11.76 -2.25 17.37
N SER A 77 11.69 -1.08 18.00
CA SER A 77 11.05 -0.93 19.31
C SER A 77 9.53 -0.78 19.24
N ASP A 78 8.98 -0.28 18.14
CA ASP A 78 7.54 -0.15 17.93
C ASP A 78 6.91 -1.41 17.31
N ALA A 79 7.70 -2.31 16.73
CA ALA A 79 7.26 -3.58 16.16
C ALA A 79 6.57 -4.53 17.16
N ASN A 80 6.62 -4.22 18.46
CA ASN A 80 5.92 -4.98 19.49
C ASN A 80 4.42 -4.64 19.63
N LYS A 81 3.87 -3.74 18.86
CA LYS A 81 2.47 -3.30 19.01
C LYS A 81 1.58 -3.44 17.80
N GLU A 82 2.08 -3.58 16.57
CA GLU A 82 1.19 -3.47 15.39
C GLU A 82 1.55 -4.43 14.26
N THR A 83 0.52 -4.94 13.66
CA THR A 83 0.39 -5.69 12.41
C THR A 83 1.54 -6.63 12.06
N GLN A 84 1.39 -7.88 12.42
CA GLN A 84 2.33 -8.94 12.06
C GLN A 84 2.41 -9.09 10.54
N VAL A 85 3.62 -9.00 9.99
CA VAL A 85 3.87 -9.34 8.58
C VAL A 85 4.07 -10.84 8.48
N SER A 86 3.10 -11.48 7.86
CA SER A 86 3.04 -12.94 7.78
C SER A 86 4.13 -13.54 6.90
N LEU A 87 4.59 -14.74 7.27
CA LEU A 87 5.48 -15.56 6.49
C LEU A 87 4.81 -16.90 6.21
N TYR A 88 4.88 -17.35 4.97
CA TYR A 88 4.28 -18.60 4.50
C TYR A 88 5.37 -19.49 3.89
N LYS A 89 5.33 -20.77 4.20
CA LYS A 89 6.15 -21.82 3.56
C LYS A 89 5.22 -22.73 2.74
N ASP A 90 5.48 -22.90 1.45
CA ASP A 90 4.69 -23.71 0.53
C ASP A 90 3.17 -23.45 0.63
N GLY A 91 2.81 -22.17 0.77
CA GLY A 91 1.42 -21.70 0.90
C GLY A 91 0.82 -21.83 2.30
N LYS A 92 1.51 -22.43 3.28
CA LYS A 92 1.04 -22.59 4.66
C LYS A 92 1.57 -21.46 5.53
N LEU A 93 0.68 -20.79 6.29
CA LEU A 93 1.04 -19.74 7.23
C LEU A 93 1.87 -20.31 8.39
N LEU A 94 2.99 -19.68 8.67
CA LEU A 94 3.84 -19.95 9.85
C LEU A 94 3.41 -19.01 10.98
N LYS A 95 2.55 -19.50 11.87
CA LYS A 95 1.88 -18.67 12.90
C LYS A 95 2.83 -18.09 13.95
N ASP A 96 3.94 -18.77 14.20
CA ASP A 96 4.92 -18.37 15.24
C ASP A 96 6.05 -17.48 14.69
N LEU A 97 5.92 -17.05 13.43
CA LEU A 97 6.91 -16.21 12.76
C LEU A 97 6.26 -14.93 12.25
N THR A 98 6.94 -13.82 12.46
CA THR A 98 6.63 -12.53 11.83
C THR A 98 7.89 -11.91 11.24
N VAL A 99 7.73 -11.12 10.19
CA VAL A 99 8.86 -10.45 9.54
C VAL A 99 9.05 -9.07 10.12
N ALA A 100 10.28 -8.80 10.58
CA ALA A 100 10.69 -7.52 11.14
C ALA A 100 11.33 -6.60 10.08
N ARG A 101 12.04 -7.17 9.08
CA ARG A 101 12.76 -6.39 8.06
C ARG A 101 12.91 -7.18 6.77
N ILE A 102 12.84 -6.46 5.66
CA ILE A 102 13.12 -6.95 4.31
C ILE A 102 14.19 -6.03 3.71
N GLU A 103 15.28 -6.61 3.22
CA GLU A 103 16.36 -5.90 2.55
C GLU A 103 16.64 -6.56 1.22
N PHE A 104 16.66 -5.78 0.14
CA PHE A 104 17.09 -6.27 -1.18
C PHE A 104 18.58 -6.04 -1.34
N THR A 105 19.34 -7.10 -1.62
CA THR A 105 20.80 -7.08 -1.60
C THR A 105 21.46 -7.05 -2.98
N SER A 106 20.76 -7.53 -3.99
CA SER A 106 21.34 -7.70 -5.35
C SER A 106 20.46 -7.12 -6.48
N ILE A 107 19.67 -6.07 -6.19
CA ILE A 107 18.81 -5.41 -7.21
C ILE A 107 19.54 -5.04 -8.51
N PRO A 108 20.79 -4.51 -8.52
CA PRO A 108 21.48 -4.17 -9.74
C PRO A 108 22.01 -5.38 -10.53
N HIS A 109 21.94 -6.59 -9.97
CA HIS A 109 22.49 -7.77 -10.64
C HIS A 109 21.57 -8.21 -11.80
N PRO A 110 22.10 -8.50 -13.00
CA PRO A 110 21.28 -8.74 -14.20
C PRO A 110 20.50 -10.07 -14.19
N ARG A 111 20.81 -10.99 -13.27
CA ARG A 111 20.21 -12.34 -13.22
C ARG A 111 19.75 -12.76 -11.83
N GLU A 112 20.11 -12.02 -10.79
CA GLU A 112 19.84 -12.36 -9.40
C GLU A 112 19.14 -11.19 -8.71
N CYS A 113 18.10 -11.48 -7.99
CA CYS A 113 17.42 -10.51 -7.13
C CYS A 113 17.20 -11.16 -5.77
N GLU A 114 18.07 -10.87 -4.83
CA GLU A 114 18.04 -11.45 -3.49
C GLU A 114 17.39 -10.52 -2.48
N ALA A 115 16.73 -11.12 -1.51
CA ALA A 115 16.19 -10.42 -0.36
C ALA A 115 16.56 -11.11 0.95
N ALA A 116 17.15 -10.36 1.88
CA ALA A 116 17.39 -10.80 3.25
C ALA A 116 16.14 -10.48 4.09
N ILE A 117 15.57 -11.52 4.71
CA ILE A 117 14.35 -11.44 5.51
C ILE A 117 14.72 -11.69 6.96
N LYS A 118 14.70 -10.64 7.80
CA LYS A 118 14.83 -10.75 9.25
C LYS A 118 13.50 -11.14 9.85
N ALA A 119 13.44 -12.31 10.49
CA ALA A 119 12.25 -12.78 11.17
C ALA A 119 12.35 -12.65 12.69
N ILE A 120 11.21 -12.55 13.35
CA ILE A 120 11.03 -12.72 14.79
C ILE A 120 10.37 -14.08 15.00
N GLY A 121 10.95 -14.92 15.82
CA GLY A 121 10.53 -16.29 16.07
C GLY A 121 11.57 -17.31 15.59
N ASN A 122 11.21 -18.58 15.54
CA ASN A 122 12.15 -19.66 15.24
C ASN A 122 12.06 -20.06 13.75
N ILE A 123 13.09 -19.73 12.97
CA ILE A 123 13.17 -20.02 11.54
C ILE A 123 13.63 -21.45 11.20
N LYS A 124 13.92 -22.31 12.19
CA LYS A 124 14.48 -23.67 11.99
C LYS A 124 13.57 -24.60 11.20
N SER A 125 12.28 -24.26 11.09
CA SER A 125 11.31 -25.04 10.28
C SER A 125 11.40 -24.73 8.78
N ILE A 126 12.27 -23.78 8.39
CA ILE A 126 12.44 -23.35 6.99
C ILE A 126 13.82 -23.82 6.53
N ASP A 127 13.86 -24.62 5.49
CA ASP A 127 15.08 -25.19 4.92
C ASP A 127 15.45 -24.55 3.58
N LEU A 128 16.69 -24.75 3.14
CA LEU A 128 17.15 -24.35 1.82
C LEU A 128 16.30 -25.05 0.75
N GLY A 129 15.88 -24.30 -0.27
CA GLY A 129 14.99 -24.77 -1.33
C GLY A 129 13.51 -24.59 -1.06
N ASP A 130 13.11 -24.23 0.17
CA ASP A 130 11.70 -23.97 0.49
C ASP A 130 11.18 -22.72 -0.24
N ARG A 131 9.93 -22.78 -0.69
CA ARG A 131 9.25 -21.63 -1.28
C ARG A 131 8.61 -20.80 -0.18
N VAL A 132 9.01 -19.54 -0.09
CA VAL A 132 8.56 -18.63 0.93
C VAL A 132 7.84 -17.43 0.32
N ARG A 133 6.74 -17.04 0.96
CA ARG A 133 6.02 -15.79 0.68
C ARG A 133 6.01 -14.94 1.95
N VAL A 134 6.48 -13.72 1.83
CA VAL A 134 6.47 -12.70 2.88
C VAL A 134 5.42 -11.64 2.56
N GLY A 135 4.65 -11.25 3.53
CA GLY A 135 3.62 -10.21 3.38
C GLY A 135 2.18 -10.73 3.29
N PRO A 136 1.22 -9.83 3.02
CA PRO A 136 1.41 -8.43 2.65
C PRO A 136 1.88 -7.56 3.83
N THR A 137 2.67 -6.52 3.52
CA THR A 137 2.99 -5.48 4.51
C THR A 137 1.80 -4.54 4.73
N PRO A 138 1.69 -3.87 5.90
CA PRO A 138 0.51 -3.06 6.22
C PRO A 138 0.24 -1.94 5.21
N VAL A 139 1.26 -1.17 4.88
CA VAL A 139 1.13 0.12 4.21
C VAL A 139 0.92 0.00 2.70
N ASN A 140 1.86 -0.63 2.00
CA ASN A 140 1.84 -0.73 0.53
C ASN A 140 1.55 -2.15 0.03
N LYS A 141 1.04 -3.01 0.93
CA LYS A 141 0.69 -4.41 0.64
C LYS A 141 1.82 -5.15 -0.12
N LEU A 142 3.09 -4.83 0.23
CA LEU A 142 4.25 -5.48 -0.37
C LEU A 142 4.22 -6.97 -0.08
N VAL A 143 4.35 -7.76 -1.13
CA VAL A 143 4.51 -9.22 -1.08
C VAL A 143 5.78 -9.60 -1.81
N VAL A 144 6.65 -10.35 -1.15
CA VAL A 144 7.87 -10.92 -1.72
C VAL A 144 7.73 -12.43 -1.75
N ASN A 145 7.92 -13.02 -2.93
CA ASN A 145 7.99 -14.47 -3.11
C ASN A 145 9.43 -14.85 -3.47
N GLY A 146 9.90 -15.96 -2.97
CA GLY A 146 11.25 -16.44 -3.28
C GLY A 146 11.48 -17.87 -2.83
N VAL A 147 12.67 -18.35 -3.18
CA VAL A 147 13.19 -19.64 -2.72
C VAL A 147 14.31 -19.37 -1.73
N VAL A 148 14.34 -20.08 -0.62
CA VAL A 148 15.39 -19.93 0.40
C VAL A 148 16.70 -20.46 -0.14
N VAL A 149 17.70 -19.59 -0.24
CA VAL A 149 19.07 -19.93 -0.70
C VAL A 149 20.10 -19.81 0.44
N GLY A 150 19.72 -19.20 1.56
CA GLY A 150 20.56 -19.09 2.75
C GLY A 150 19.74 -18.93 4.02
N ARG A 151 20.32 -19.37 5.15
CA ARG A 151 19.72 -19.23 6.48
C ARG A 151 20.78 -18.93 7.53
N ASP A 152 20.55 -17.92 8.33
CA ASP A 152 21.32 -17.60 9.53
C ASP A 152 20.46 -17.79 10.78
N ASP A 153 20.69 -18.87 11.51
CA ASP A 153 19.93 -19.22 12.72
C ASP A 153 20.29 -18.32 13.92
N MET A 154 21.47 -17.68 13.94
CA MET A 154 21.88 -16.80 15.02
C MET A 154 21.17 -15.46 14.94
N ASP A 155 21.08 -14.92 13.74
CA ASP A 155 20.44 -13.63 13.48
C ASP A 155 18.99 -13.75 13.03
N ASN A 156 18.45 -14.95 12.90
CA ASN A 156 17.10 -15.24 12.35
C ASN A 156 16.88 -14.56 10.99
N VAL A 157 17.82 -14.73 10.07
CA VAL A 157 17.77 -14.18 8.72
C VAL A 157 17.64 -15.29 7.69
N LEU A 158 16.72 -15.13 6.78
CA LEU A 158 16.59 -15.95 5.57
C LEU A 158 17.08 -15.13 4.38
N LEU A 159 17.90 -15.73 3.53
CA LEU A 159 18.23 -15.18 2.21
C LEU A 159 17.34 -15.85 1.16
N LEU A 160 16.61 -15.06 0.43
CA LEU A 160 15.71 -15.51 -0.64
C LEU A 160 16.25 -15.10 -1.99
N ASP A 161 16.31 -16.05 -2.92
CA ASP A 161 16.30 -15.74 -4.36
C ASP A 161 14.86 -15.38 -4.73
N THR A 162 14.61 -14.11 -5.10
CA THR A 162 13.26 -13.59 -5.27
C THR A 162 12.69 -13.99 -6.63
N THR A 163 11.52 -14.64 -6.62
CA THR A 163 10.78 -15.02 -7.82
C THR A 163 9.69 -14.03 -8.20
N GLY A 164 9.38 -13.08 -7.31
CA GLY A 164 8.43 -12.01 -7.59
C GLY A 164 8.24 -11.06 -6.45
N ILE A 165 8.08 -9.80 -6.79
CA ILE A 165 7.80 -8.69 -5.89
C ILE A 165 6.53 -8.01 -6.37
N ARG A 166 5.58 -7.80 -5.47
CA ARG A 166 4.33 -7.09 -5.76
C ARG A 166 4.08 -6.06 -4.68
N SER A 167 3.62 -4.88 -5.09
CA SER A 167 3.25 -3.80 -4.19
C SER A 167 2.05 -3.05 -4.77
N ILE A 168 1.18 -2.51 -3.93
CA ILE A 168 0.07 -1.66 -4.34
C ILE A 168 0.44 -0.22 -3.98
N PRO A 169 0.43 0.72 -4.96
CA PRO A 169 0.74 2.12 -4.69
C PRO A 169 -0.20 2.73 -3.65
N GLN A 170 0.35 3.59 -2.78
CA GLN A 170 -0.45 4.40 -1.87
C GLN A 170 -1.07 5.59 -2.61
N LYS A 171 -2.14 5.31 -3.34
CA LYS A 171 -2.92 6.32 -4.07
C LYS A 171 -4.38 6.19 -3.70
N LYS A 172 -5.09 7.32 -3.77
CA LYS A 172 -6.54 7.35 -3.65
C LYS A 172 -7.17 6.89 -4.96
N VAL A 173 -8.36 6.31 -4.86
CA VAL A 173 -9.13 5.84 -6.02
C VAL A 173 -9.32 6.94 -7.05
N ILE A 174 -9.59 8.17 -6.61
CA ILE A 174 -9.82 9.31 -7.52
C ILE A 174 -8.59 9.70 -8.35
N GLU A 175 -7.39 9.34 -7.94
CA GLU A 175 -6.16 9.61 -8.70
C GLU A 175 -5.98 8.66 -9.89
N VAL A 176 -6.74 7.56 -9.90
CA VAL A 176 -6.65 6.48 -10.88
C VAL A 176 -7.92 6.33 -11.70
N ALA A 177 -9.07 6.68 -11.11
CA ALA A 177 -10.37 6.59 -11.74
C ALA A 177 -10.46 7.44 -13.01
N SER A 178 -11.18 6.93 -14.00
CA SER A 178 -11.60 7.71 -15.17
C SER A 178 -12.67 8.70 -14.74
N ARG A 179 -12.41 9.99 -14.95
CA ARG A 179 -13.32 11.09 -14.57
C ARG A 179 -14.31 11.45 -15.64
N ASP A 180 -14.02 11.12 -16.90
CA ASP A 180 -14.95 11.30 -18.03
C ASP A 180 -16.02 10.21 -17.97
N LEU A 181 -16.98 10.40 -17.05
CA LEU A 181 -17.98 9.42 -16.74
C LEU A 181 -19.06 9.39 -17.83
N ILE A 182 -19.05 8.37 -18.66
CA ILE A 182 -20.13 8.09 -19.59
C ILE A 182 -21.24 7.40 -18.80
N THR A 183 -22.46 7.95 -18.86
CA THR A 183 -23.64 7.46 -18.14
C THR A 183 -24.75 7.07 -19.08
N LEU A 184 -25.68 6.24 -18.63
CA LEU A 184 -26.86 5.80 -19.36
C LEU A 184 -28.11 6.24 -18.61
N GLY A 185 -29.16 6.55 -19.35
CA GLY A 185 -30.49 6.77 -18.78
C GLY A 185 -31.27 5.45 -18.64
N PRO A 186 -32.12 5.29 -17.60
CA PRO A 186 -32.87 4.06 -17.35
C PRO A 186 -33.89 3.73 -18.45
N ASP A 187 -34.37 4.74 -19.17
CA ASP A 187 -35.38 4.60 -20.21
C ASP A 187 -34.84 4.43 -21.65
N LEU A 188 -33.51 4.42 -21.80
CA LEU A 188 -32.90 4.13 -23.10
C LEU A 188 -33.23 2.70 -23.55
N SER A 189 -33.33 2.53 -24.89
CA SER A 189 -33.37 1.20 -25.49
C SER A 189 -31.99 0.50 -25.35
N ILE A 190 -32.00 -0.81 -25.40
CA ILE A 190 -30.75 -1.62 -25.38
C ILE A 190 -29.85 -1.23 -26.56
N LYS A 191 -30.41 -0.92 -27.72
CA LYS A 191 -29.67 -0.51 -28.92
C LYS A 191 -28.95 0.83 -28.70
N GLU A 192 -29.62 1.81 -28.14
CA GLU A 192 -29.02 3.11 -27.82
C GLU A 192 -27.92 2.98 -26.80
N ALA A 193 -28.13 2.20 -25.71
CA ALA A 193 -27.12 1.91 -24.72
C ALA A 193 -25.90 1.23 -25.34
N ALA A 194 -26.10 0.22 -26.20
CA ALA A 194 -25.01 -0.45 -26.90
C ALA A 194 -24.19 0.51 -27.77
N GLN A 195 -24.87 1.44 -28.47
CA GLN A 195 -24.22 2.47 -29.30
C GLN A 195 -23.37 3.42 -28.44
N ILE A 196 -23.87 3.86 -27.28
CA ILE A 196 -23.15 4.74 -26.36
C ILE A 196 -21.88 4.02 -25.83
N LEU A 197 -22.02 2.79 -25.35
CA LEU A 197 -20.91 2.01 -24.82
C LEU A 197 -19.83 1.75 -25.89
N THR A 198 -20.26 1.37 -27.10
CA THR A 198 -19.36 1.08 -28.24
C THR A 198 -18.61 2.34 -28.69
N ARG A 199 -19.30 3.47 -28.83
CA ARG A 199 -18.68 4.75 -29.22
C ARG A 199 -17.71 5.25 -28.14
N GLY A 200 -18.04 5.03 -26.87
CA GLY A 200 -17.18 5.35 -25.73
C GLY A 200 -15.99 4.41 -25.54
N GLY A 201 -15.95 3.27 -26.27
CA GLY A 201 -14.90 2.26 -26.10
C GLY A 201 -14.91 1.62 -24.71
N ILE A 202 -16.09 1.56 -24.06
CA ILE A 202 -16.24 1.07 -22.68
C ILE A 202 -17.16 -0.15 -22.63
N GLU A 203 -16.87 -1.05 -21.68
CA GLU A 203 -17.64 -2.29 -21.51
C GLU A 203 -18.87 -2.15 -20.63
N GLY A 204 -19.05 -1.00 -19.98
CA GLY A 204 -20.20 -0.76 -19.13
C GLY A 204 -20.17 0.60 -18.47
N ALA A 205 -21.36 1.11 -18.13
CA ALA A 205 -21.57 2.43 -17.59
C ALA A 205 -22.60 2.42 -16.45
N PRO A 206 -22.50 3.37 -15.49
CA PRO A 206 -23.57 3.59 -14.52
C PRO A 206 -24.84 4.10 -15.20
N VAL A 207 -25.96 3.68 -14.65
CA VAL A 207 -27.30 4.14 -15.06
C VAL A 207 -27.75 5.18 -14.04
N LEU A 208 -28.05 6.38 -14.51
CA LEU A 208 -28.50 7.50 -13.67
C LEU A 208 -29.97 7.83 -13.95
N ASP A 209 -30.73 8.04 -12.87
CA ASP A 209 -32.03 8.70 -12.88
C ASP A 209 -31.86 10.06 -12.20
N GLY A 210 -31.83 11.12 -12.99
CA GLY A 210 -31.37 12.43 -12.50
C GLY A 210 -29.89 12.39 -12.09
N GLU A 211 -29.61 12.69 -10.82
CA GLU A 211 -28.26 12.66 -10.25
C GLU A 211 -27.97 11.34 -9.49
N GLU A 212 -28.96 10.47 -9.33
CA GLU A 212 -28.85 9.23 -8.56
C GLU A 212 -28.40 8.07 -9.45
N VAL A 213 -27.43 7.27 -8.93
CA VAL A 213 -27.04 6.03 -9.58
C VAL A 213 -28.02 4.94 -9.20
N VAL A 214 -28.81 4.49 -10.20
CA VAL A 214 -29.86 3.46 -10.01
C VAL A 214 -29.46 2.07 -10.48
N GLY A 215 -28.34 1.95 -11.19
CA GLY A 215 -27.87 0.67 -11.69
C GLY A 215 -26.55 0.78 -12.44
N ILE A 216 -26.11 -0.35 -12.94
CA ILE A 216 -24.98 -0.46 -13.87
C ILE A 216 -25.38 -1.39 -15.01
N LEU A 217 -25.04 -0.99 -16.23
CA LEU A 217 -25.25 -1.81 -17.44
C LEU A 217 -23.92 -2.12 -18.11
N THR A 218 -23.76 -3.36 -18.52
CA THR A 218 -22.56 -3.84 -19.23
C THR A 218 -22.94 -4.42 -20.60
N LEU A 219 -21.93 -4.53 -21.50
CA LEU A 219 -22.09 -5.25 -22.77
C LEU A 219 -22.50 -6.70 -22.55
N SER A 220 -22.07 -7.34 -21.46
CA SER A 220 -22.49 -8.69 -21.08
C SER A 220 -23.99 -8.76 -20.80
N ASP A 221 -24.57 -7.76 -20.16
CA ASP A 221 -26.01 -7.74 -19.85
C ASP A 221 -26.82 -7.54 -21.13
N ILE A 222 -26.35 -6.68 -22.02
CA ILE A 222 -26.93 -6.50 -23.38
C ILE A 222 -26.87 -7.82 -24.14
N THR A 223 -25.73 -8.49 -24.17
CA THR A 223 -25.58 -9.77 -24.86
C THR A 223 -26.50 -10.84 -24.30
N LYS A 224 -26.65 -10.93 -22.97
CA LYS A 224 -27.60 -11.85 -22.32
C LYS A 224 -29.07 -11.52 -22.69
N ALA A 225 -29.42 -10.24 -22.73
CA ALA A 225 -30.76 -9.81 -23.10
C ALA A 225 -31.10 -10.20 -24.55
N ILE A 226 -30.16 -10.01 -25.47
CA ILE A 226 -30.32 -10.43 -26.88
C ILE A 226 -30.47 -11.95 -26.96
N ALA A 227 -29.62 -12.72 -26.30
CA ALA A 227 -29.68 -14.19 -26.27
C ALA A 227 -31.02 -14.72 -25.72
N GLN A 228 -31.73 -13.93 -24.94
CA GLN A 228 -33.05 -14.26 -24.36
C GLN A 228 -34.22 -13.65 -25.14
N ASN A 229 -33.99 -13.08 -26.31
CA ASN A 229 -35.00 -12.34 -27.15
C ASN A 229 -35.67 -11.17 -26.37
N LYS A 230 -34.89 -10.48 -25.53
CA LYS A 230 -35.31 -9.35 -24.69
C LYS A 230 -34.80 -8.00 -25.18
N GLU A 231 -34.35 -7.91 -26.43
CA GLU A 231 -33.79 -6.68 -27.02
C GLU A 231 -34.80 -5.52 -27.12
N HIS A 232 -36.11 -5.81 -27.00
CA HIS A 232 -37.19 -4.82 -26.96
C HIS A 232 -37.31 -4.12 -25.58
N LEU A 233 -36.63 -4.60 -24.56
CA LEU A 233 -36.68 -4.03 -23.23
C LEU A 233 -35.82 -2.74 -23.14
N LYS A 234 -36.00 -2.01 -22.04
CA LYS A 234 -35.22 -0.81 -21.69
C LYS A 234 -34.05 -1.17 -20.77
N VAL A 235 -33.12 -0.25 -20.66
CA VAL A 235 -31.95 -0.36 -19.77
C VAL A 235 -32.34 -0.77 -18.34
N LYS A 236 -33.34 -0.10 -17.75
CA LYS A 236 -33.83 -0.40 -16.37
C LYS A 236 -34.32 -1.84 -16.14
N ASN A 237 -34.65 -2.55 -17.20
CA ASN A 237 -35.15 -3.92 -17.10
C ASN A 237 -34.05 -4.98 -17.15
N ILE A 238 -32.82 -4.60 -17.56
CA ILE A 238 -31.71 -5.51 -17.77
C ILE A 238 -30.45 -5.11 -17.01
N MET A 239 -30.38 -3.87 -16.49
CA MET A 239 -29.28 -3.41 -15.68
C MET A 239 -29.18 -4.21 -14.36
N SER A 240 -28.00 -4.25 -13.76
CA SER A 240 -27.82 -4.70 -12.39
C SER A 240 -28.14 -3.55 -11.42
N ASN A 241 -28.98 -3.83 -10.43
CA ASN A 241 -29.31 -2.91 -9.36
C ASN A 241 -28.34 -3.05 -8.16
N GLU A 242 -27.50 -4.10 -8.16
CA GLU A 242 -26.44 -4.26 -7.18
C GLU A 242 -25.27 -3.34 -7.53
N ILE A 243 -25.28 -2.15 -6.97
CA ILE A 243 -24.29 -1.12 -7.22
C ILE A 243 -23.34 -1.11 -6.03
N ILE A 244 -22.05 -1.30 -6.31
CA ILE A 244 -21.01 -1.10 -5.30
C ILE A 244 -20.26 0.17 -5.64
N THR A 245 -20.35 1.12 -4.71
CA THR A 245 -19.71 2.43 -4.81
C THR A 245 -18.59 2.56 -3.79
N VAL A 246 -17.68 3.47 -4.05
CA VAL A 246 -16.58 3.81 -3.13
C VAL A 246 -16.42 5.33 -3.06
N GLU A 247 -15.95 5.81 -1.93
CA GLU A 247 -15.63 7.22 -1.76
C GLU A 247 -14.33 7.59 -2.49
N SER A 248 -14.24 8.81 -2.94
CA SER A 248 -13.13 9.32 -3.75
C SER A 248 -11.77 9.26 -3.05
N ASP A 249 -11.75 9.31 -1.73
CA ASP A 249 -10.54 9.27 -0.90
C ASP A 249 -10.11 7.86 -0.45
N MET A 250 -10.92 6.83 -0.77
CA MET A 250 -10.56 5.43 -0.51
C MET A 250 -9.22 5.08 -1.15
N MET A 251 -8.42 4.27 -0.47
CA MET A 251 -7.13 3.80 -0.99
C MET A 251 -7.35 2.71 -2.05
N ILE A 252 -6.50 2.69 -3.08
CA ILE A 252 -6.56 1.66 -4.15
C ILE A 252 -6.51 0.25 -3.59
N ALA A 253 -5.71 0.01 -2.54
CA ALA A 253 -5.59 -1.30 -1.91
C ALA A 253 -6.94 -1.80 -1.38
N ASP A 254 -7.72 -0.92 -0.76
CA ASP A 254 -9.03 -1.24 -0.19
C ASP A 254 -10.07 -1.42 -1.32
N ALA A 255 -10.00 -0.60 -2.38
CA ALA A 255 -10.84 -0.79 -3.56
C ALA A 255 -10.61 -2.14 -4.25
N VAL A 256 -9.36 -2.60 -4.33
CA VAL A 256 -9.04 -3.96 -4.83
C VAL A 256 -9.68 -5.04 -3.95
N GLU A 257 -9.65 -4.87 -2.62
CA GLU A 257 -10.30 -5.81 -1.70
C GLU A 257 -11.82 -5.83 -1.91
N VAL A 258 -12.46 -4.67 -2.05
CA VAL A 258 -13.90 -4.56 -2.35
C VAL A 258 -14.26 -5.27 -3.66
N MET A 259 -13.48 -5.05 -4.73
CA MET A 259 -13.70 -5.74 -6.01
C MET A 259 -13.59 -7.26 -5.89
N ASN A 260 -12.62 -7.75 -5.11
CA ASN A 260 -12.41 -9.19 -4.94
C ASN A 260 -13.48 -9.84 -4.07
N GLN A 261 -13.87 -9.22 -2.96
CA GLN A 261 -14.90 -9.73 -2.06
C GLN A 261 -16.27 -9.84 -2.74
N ASN A 262 -16.59 -8.88 -3.61
CA ASN A 262 -17.86 -8.85 -4.32
C ASN A 262 -17.80 -9.46 -5.73
N ASN A 263 -16.64 -9.98 -6.13
CA ASN A 263 -16.40 -10.56 -7.46
C ASN A 263 -16.80 -9.64 -8.63
N ILE A 264 -16.54 -8.34 -8.50
CA ILE A 264 -16.86 -7.32 -9.51
C ILE A 264 -15.60 -6.76 -10.16
N GLY A 265 -15.74 -6.25 -11.38
CA GLY A 265 -14.63 -5.70 -12.16
C GLY A 265 -14.56 -4.18 -12.19
N ARG A 266 -15.51 -3.48 -11.56
CA ARG A 266 -15.59 -2.01 -11.57
C ARG A 266 -16.30 -1.47 -10.36
N LEU A 267 -15.94 -0.23 -9.96
CA LEU A 267 -16.54 0.51 -8.86
C LEU A 267 -16.87 1.91 -9.33
N ILE A 268 -18.02 2.44 -8.92
CA ILE A 268 -18.39 3.83 -9.14
C ILE A 268 -17.82 4.64 -8.00
N VAL A 269 -17.15 5.74 -8.33
CA VAL A 269 -16.51 6.63 -7.36
C VAL A 269 -17.44 7.80 -7.09
N LEU A 270 -17.75 8.01 -5.81
CA LEU A 270 -18.62 9.09 -5.34
C LEU A 270 -17.82 10.23 -4.72
N ASP A 271 -18.35 11.44 -4.83
CA ASP A 271 -17.89 12.58 -4.04
C ASP A 271 -18.51 12.57 -2.63
N GLU A 272 -18.12 13.53 -1.78
CA GLU A 272 -18.64 13.72 -0.42
C GLU A 272 -20.17 13.98 -0.37
N LYS A 273 -20.79 14.31 -1.49
CA LYS A 273 -22.24 14.53 -1.62
C LYS A 273 -22.97 13.32 -2.19
N GLY A 274 -22.28 12.20 -2.41
CA GLY A 274 -22.84 10.98 -2.97
C GLY A 274 -23.04 11.02 -4.48
N ARG A 275 -22.49 12.00 -5.20
CA ARG A 275 -22.62 12.09 -6.65
C ARG A 275 -21.52 11.28 -7.35
N PRO A 276 -21.84 10.59 -8.45
CA PRO A 276 -20.84 9.83 -9.19
C PRO A 276 -19.88 10.78 -9.93
N ILE A 277 -18.59 10.68 -9.63
CA ILE A 277 -17.52 11.52 -10.18
C ILE A 277 -16.47 10.76 -10.97
N GLY A 278 -16.59 9.45 -11.04
CA GLY A 278 -15.68 8.61 -11.79
C GLY A 278 -16.04 7.13 -11.72
N ILE A 279 -15.31 6.36 -12.47
CA ILE A 279 -15.36 4.89 -12.45
C ILE A 279 -13.93 4.34 -12.44
N ILE A 280 -13.72 3.28 -11.69
CA ILE A 280 -12.43 2.57 -11.65
C ILE A 280 -12.67 1.10 -12.00
N THR A 281 -11.85 0.56 -12.90
CA THR A 281 -11.95 -0.84 -13.35
C THR A 281 -10.69 -1.64 -12.97
N ARG A 282 -10.77 -2.97 -13.02
CA ARG A 282 -9.59 -3.84 -12.87
C ARG A 282 -8.49 -3.51 -13.89
N THR A 283 -8.88 -3.12 -15.10
CA THR A 283 -7.93 -2.71 -16.15
C THR A 283 -7.18 -1.43 -15.77
N ASP A 284 -7.88 -0.44 -15.21
CA ASP A 284 -7.25 0.80 -14.73
C ASP A 284 -6.25 0.50 -13.62
N LEU A 285 -6.63 -0.37 -12.69
CA LEU A 285 -5.74 -0.81 -11.61
C LEU A 285 -4.52 -1.54 -12.15
N LEU A 286 -4.70 -2.49 -13.07
CA LEU A 286 -3.60 -3.22 -13.70
C LEU A 286 -2.66 -2.28 -14.43
N ASN A 287 -3.17 -1.37 -15.25
CA ASN A 287 -2.36 -0.40 -16.00
C ASN A 287 -1.56 0.53 -15.09
N LYS A 288 -2.10 0.90 -13.91
CA LYS A 288 -1.43 1.78 -12.96
C LYS A 288 -0.49 1.05 -11.98
N ILE A 289 -0.78 -0.21 -11.65
CA ILE A 289 0.08 -1.04 -10.79
C ILE A 289 1.20 -1.67 -11.62
N ALA A 290 0.90 -2.09 -12.84
CA ALA A 290 1.85 -2.70 -13.76
C ALA A 290 2.51 -1.69 -14.71
N ALA A 291 2.35 -0.38 -14.48
CA ALA A 291 2.92 0.65 -15.34
C ALA A 291 4.44 0.47 -15.48
N LEU A 292 4.80 -0.36 -16.43
CA LEU A 292 6.11 -0.45 -17.05
C LEU A 292 6.19 0.70 -18.07
N THR A 293 6.30 1.92 -17.58
CA THR A 293 6.60 3.10 -18.43
C THR A 293 7.89 3.71 -17.99
#